data_d6a46baf77909c5df4d64d49158439b5
#
_entry.id   d6a46baf77909c5df4d64d49158439b5
#
_cell.length_a   1.000
_cell.length_b   1.000
_cell.length_c   1.000
_cell.angle_alpha   90.00
_cell.angle_beta   90.00
_cell.angle_gamma   90.00
#
_symmetry.space_group_name_H-M   'P 1'
#
loop_
_entity.id
_entity.type
_entity.pdbx_description
1 polymer ?
#
loop_
_entity_poly.entity_id
_entity_poly.type
_entity_poly.pdbx_seq_one_letter_code
_entity_poly.pdbx_strand_id
1 'polypeptide(L)'
;MKTNELLAKYPLATEVIRKSYFDKMIASVESAKDIPEEFKQSLMNEAITDERLIIFIDSQPRTLFDVFDEHDLSINIIRTPNSTEEWEWEIMQAHAENFACKSRKEAELFAIAAAFKLLQEKIAPIEFPNIEDEAVIND
;
A
#
# COMPACT_ATOMS: atom_id res chain seq x y z
N MET A 1 -1.48 13.83 0.31
CA MET A 1 -2.28 13.18 1.35
C MET A 1 -1.35 12.45 2.32
N LYS A 2 -1.53 12.65 3.60
CA LYS A 2 -0.70 12.02 4.62
C LYS A 2 -1.08 10.55 4.81
N THR A 3 -0.16 9.77 5.36
CA THR A 3 -0.38 8.33 5.57
C THR A 3 -1.63 8.05 6.39
N ASN A 4 -1.85 8.76 7.50
CA ASN A 4 -3.03 8.56 8.32
C ASN A 4 -4.34 8.83 7.55
N GLU A 5 -4.32 9.79 6.63
CA GLU A 5 -5.48 10.08 5.80
C GLU A 5 -5.75 8.95 4.80
N LEU A 6 -4.69 8.36 4.25
CA LEU A 6 -4.81 7.21 3.34
C LEU A 6 -5.43 6.01 4.05
N LEU A 7 -4.97 5.70 5.25
CA LEU A 7 -5.51 4.58 6.02
C LEU A 7 -6.99 4.76 6.31
N ALA A 8 -7.40 5.96 6.65
CA ALA A 8 -8.80 6.25 6.94
C ALA A 8 -9.67 6.22 5.69
N LYS A 9 -9.16 6.73 4.58
CA LYS A 9 -9.92 6.82 3.33
C LYS A 9 -10.08 5.47 2.63
N TYR A 10 -9.09 4.60 2.77
CA TYR A 10 -9.07 3.30 2.07
C TYR A 10 -8.96 2.15 3.06
N PRO A 11 -10.03 1.88 3.84
CA PRO A 11 -9.96 0.90 4.93
C PRO A 11 -9.69 -0.54 4.47
N LEU A 12 -10.23 -0.96 3.35
CA LEU A 12 -10.01 -2.33 2.85
C LEU A 12 -8.57 -2.51 2.38
N ALA A 13 -8.05 -1.53 1.65
CA ALA A 13 -6.64 -1.54 1.24
C ALA A 13 -5.73 -1.53 2.48
N THR A 14 -6.08 -0.75 3.48
CA THR A 14 -5.32 -0.67 4.73
C THR A 14 -5.21 -2.04 5.41
N GLU A 15 -6.29 -2.80 5.46
CA GLU A 15 -6.26 -4.12 6.09
C GLU A 15 -5.38 -5.11 5.32
N VAL A 16 -5.39 -5.06 4.00
CA VAL A 16 -4.52 -5.89 3.18
C VAL A 16 -3.05 -5.52 3.43
N ILE A 17 -2.74 -4.24 3.46
CA ILE A 17 -1.39 -3.75 3.73
C ILE A 17 -0.94 -4.12 5.15
N ARG A 18 -1.82 -3.96 6.13
CA ARG A 18 -1.55 -4.34 7.52
C ARG A 18 -1.16 -5.81 7.63
N LYS A 19 -1.92 -6.67 6.98
CA LYS A 19 -1.64 -8.10 6.97
C LYS A 19 -0.29 -8.40 6.33
N SER A 20 0.03 -7.77 5.21
CA SER A 20 1.31 -7.97 4.54
C SER A 20 2.49 -7.56 5.42
N TYR A 21 2.39 -6.42 6.09
CA TYR A 21 3.43 -5.98 7.03
C TYR A 21 3.55 -6.93 8.22
N PHE A 22 2.42 -7.40 8.72
CA PHE A 22 2.41 -8.36 9.82
C PHE A 22 3.09 -9.66 9.43
N ASP A 23 2.78 -10.20 8.25
CA ASP A 23 3.41 -11.43 7.76
C ASP A 23 4.92 -11.28 7.57
N LYS A 24 5.37 -10.12 7.08
CA LYS A 24 6.79 -9.82 6.94
C LYS A 24 7.48 -9.69 8.30
N MET A 25 6.81 -9.09 9.27
CA MET A 25 7.32 -8.98 10.63
C MET A 25 7.47 -10.36 11.26
N ILE A 26 6.48 -11.23 11.13
CA ILE A 26 6.51 -12.59 11.65
C ILE A 26 7.68 -13.36 11.05
N ALA A 27 7.86 -13.29 9.74
CA ALA A 27 8.96 -13.96 9.07
C ALA A 27 10.32 -13.50 9.61
N SER A 28 10.47 -12.20 9.85
CA SER A 28 11.70 -11.64 10.43
C SER A 28 11.93 -12.13 11.86
N VAL A 29 10.88 -12.17 12.67
CA VAL A 29 10.96 -12.61 14.07
C VAL A 29 11.32 -14.09 14.15
N GLU A 30 10.69 -14.92 13.33
CA GLU A 30 10.94 -16.35 13.30
C GLU A 30 12.39 -16.69 12.91
N SER A 31 12.95 -15.91 11.98
CA SER A 31 14.32 -16.13 11.52
C SER A 31 15.38 -15.52 12.44
N ALA A 32 14.99 -14.67 13.40
CA ALA A 32 15.94 -14.05 14.33
C ALA A 32 16.39 -15.05 15.38
N LYS A 33 17.70 -15.25 15.48
CA LYS A 33 18.28 -16.22 16.42
C LYS A 33 18.55 -15.66 17.80
N ASP A 34 18.64 -14.35 17.90
CA ASP A 34 19.04 -13.67 19.15
C ASP A 34 17.85 -13.26 20.01
N ILE A 35 16.64 -13.52 19.56
CA ILE A 35 15.44 -13.15 20.30
C ILE A 35 14.92 -14.36 21.07
N PRO A 36 14.69 -14.24 22.40
CA PRO A 36 14.11 -15.31 23.19
C PRO A 36 12.74 -15.75 22.68
N GLU A 37 12.46 -17.04 22.78
CA GLU A 37 11.21 -17.61 22.23
C GLU A 37 9.95 -16.96 22.84
N GLU A 38 9.97 -16.67 24.13
CA GLU A 38 8.86 -16.02 24.81
C GLU A 38 8.57 -14.65 24.23
N PHE A 39 9.62 -13.91 23.89
CA PHE A 39 9.50 -12.59 23.29
C PHE A 39 8.97 -12.69 21.87
N LYS A 40 9.42 -13.70 21.11
CA LYS A 40 8.89 -13.96 19.76
C LYS A 40 7.39 -14.21 19.80
N GLN A 41 6.93 -15.05 20.73
CA GLN A 41 5.50 -15.34 20.86
C GLN A 41 4.69 -14.08 21.18
N SER A 42 5.23 -13.23 22.04
CA SER A 42 4.59 -11.97 22.39
C SER A 42 4.44 -11.07 21.16
N LEU A 43 5.49 -10.93 20.35
CA LEU A 43 5.45 -10.13 19.14
C LEU A 43 4.48 -10.69 18.09
N MET A 44 4.44 -12.00 17.95
CA MET A 44 3.57 -12.66 16.99
C MET A 44 2.08 -12.55 17.34
N ASN A 45 1.77 -12.33 18.61
CA ASN A 45 0.39 -12.18 19.07
C ASN A 45 -0.11 -10.74 19.05
N GLU A 46 0.77 -9.78 18.81
CA GLU A 46 0.37 -8.37 18.74
C GLU A 46 -0.08 -7.97 17.33
N ALA A 47 -1.31 -7.49 17.24
CA ALA A 47 -1.78 -6.90 15.99
C ALA A 47 -1.06 -5.57 15.74
N ILE A 48 -0.78 -5.27 14.47
CA ILE A 48 -0.20 -3.98 14.10
C ILE A 48 -1.28 -2.92 14.18
N THR A 49 -1.10 -1.95 15.08
CA THR A 49 -2.01 -0.82 15.20
C THR A 49 -1.84 0.15 14.02
N ASP A 50 -2.79 1.04 13.82
CA ASP A 50 -2.67 2.09 12.79
C ASP A 50 -1.43 2.94 13.03
N GLU A 51 -1.15 3.28 14.28
CA GLU A 51 0.04 4.08 14.62
C GLU A 51 1.33 3.39 14.21
N ARG A 52 1.44 2.11 14.49
CA ARG A 52 2.63 1.33 14.10
C ARG A 52 2.71 1.16 12.59
N LEU A 53 1.57 0.96 11.94
CA LEU A 53 1.54 0.85 10.48
C LEU A 53 2.01 2.14 9.82
N ILE A 54 1.57 3.28 10.33
CA ILE A 54 2.02 4.59 9.83
C ILE A 54 3.54 4.72 9.96
N ILE A 55 4.09 4.34 11.11
CA ILE A 55 5.54 4.38 11.34
C ILE A 55 6.26 3.49 10.33
N PHE A 56 5.79 2.29 10.11
CA PHE A 56 6.39 1.37 9.15
C PHE A 56 6.36 1.94 7.72
N ILE A 57 5.23 2.47 7.30
CA ILE A 57 5.07 3.03 5.96
C ILE A 57 5.99 4.23 5.79
N ASP A 58 6.00 5.14 6.75
CA ASP A 58 6.79 6.36 6.66
C ASP A 58 8.30 6.11 6.73
N SER A 59 8.72 5.10 7.50
CA SER A 59 10.15 4.79 7.65
C SER A 59 10.66 3.84 6.56
N GLN A 60 9.80 3.04 5.95
CA GLN A 60 10.20 2.04 4.96
C GLN A 60 9.24 2.04 3.75
N PRO A 61 9.22 3.13 2.98
CA PRO A 61 8.30 3.22 1.83
C PRO A 61 8.56 2.17 0.76
N ARG A 62 9.80 1.69 0.65
CA ARG A 62 10.13 0.64 -0.31
C ARG A 62 9.40 -0.67 0.01
N THR A 63 9.22 -0.98 1.28
CA THR A 63 8.45 -2.17 1.68
C THR A 63 7.00 -2.04 1.22
N LEU A 64 6.45 -0.85 1.29
CA LEU A 64 5.10 -0.59 0.80
C LEU A 64 5.00 -0.82 -0.71
N PHE A 65 6.01 -0.42 -1.46
CA PHE A 65 6.06 -0.69 -2.90
C PHE A 65 6.06 -2.20 -3.17
N ASP A 66 6.80 -2.97 -2.38
CA ASP A 66 6.82 -4.43 -2.49
C ASP A 66 5.45 -5.04 -2.19
N VAL A 67 4.74 -4.49 -1.21
CA VAL A 67 3.37 -4.93 -0.90
C VAL A 67 2.45 -4.68 -2.09
N PHE A 68 2.54 -3.52 -2.71
CA PHE A 68 1.75 -3.24 -3.90
C PHE A 68 2.10 -4.16 -5.07
N ASP A 69 3.38 -4.49 -5.25
CA ASP A 69 3.80 -5.47 -6.26
C ASP A 69 3.11 -6.82 -6.06
N GLU A 70 2.97 -7.26 -4.81
CA GLU A 70 2.31 -8.52 -4.49
C GLU A 70 0.83 -8.52 -4.93
N HIS A 71 0.25 -7.34 -5.12
CA HIS A 71 -1.13 -7.16 -5.55
C HIS A 71 -1.26 -6.66 -6.98
N ASP A 72 -0.23 -6.85 -7.79
CA ASP A 72 -0.20 -6.45 -9.20
C ASP A 72 -0.35 -4.94 -9.41
N LEU A 73 0.23 -4.16 -8.50
CA LEU A 73 0.26 -2.71 -8.60
C LEU A 73 1.71 -2.24 -8.52
N SER A 74 2.45 -2.45 -9.60
CA SER A 74 3.87 -2.12 -9.64
C SER A 74 4.07 -0.63 -9.90
N ILE A 75 4.64 0.06 -8.93
CA ILE A 75 4.90 1.50 -8.99
C ILE A 75 6.29 1.75 -9.58
N ASN A 76 6.35 2.59 -10.60
CA ASN A 76 7.62 3.07 -11.15
C ASN A 76 7.72 4.57 -10.95
N ILE A 77 8.85 5.02 -10.48
CA ILE A 77 9.17 6.43 -10.31
C ILE A 77 10.29 6.75 -11.29
N ILE A 78 10.03 7.66 -12.21
CA ILE A 78 10.91 7.93 -13.34
C ILE A 78 11.20 9.42 -13.40
N ARG A 79 12.45 9.77 -13.70
CA ARG A 79 12.79 11.16 -14.00
C ARG A 79 12.27 11.46 -15.41
N THR A 80 11.55 12.58 -15.54
CA THR A 80 10.99 12.98 -16.84
C THR A 80 12.12 13.17 -17.85
N PRO A 81 12.03 12.52 -19.03
CA PRO A 81 13.05 12.70 -20.06
C PRO A 81 13.20 14.17 -20.45
N ASN A 82 14.46 14.58 -20.64
CA ASN A 82 14.83 15.95 -21.03
C ASN A 82 14.51 17.01 -19.98
N SER A 83 14.21 16.60 -18.74
CA SER A 83 14.05 17.53 -17.64
C SER A 83 14.91 17.07 -16.47
N THR A 84 15.55 18.02 -15.77
CA THR A 84 16.35 17.72 -14.59
C THR A 84 15.56 17.93 -13.30
N GLU A 85 14.39 18.53 -13.39
CA GLU A 85 13.61 18.97 -12.23
C GLU A 85 12.27 18.28 -12.06
N GLU A 86 11.84 17.49 -13.04
CA GLU A 86 10.55 16.86 -13.01
C GLU A 86 10.64 15.34 -12.89
N TRP A 87 9.68 14.77 -12.18
CA TRP A 87 9.54 13.35 -11.96
C TRP A 87 8.16 12.89 -12.33
N GLU A 88 8.08 11.65 -12.81
CA GLU A 88 6.82 11.01 -13.17
C GLU A 88 6.65 9.74 -12.35
N TRP A 89 5.41 9.34 -12.20
CA TRP A 89 5.11 8.03 -11.62
C TRP A 89 4.12 7.31 -12.52
N GLU A 90 4.17 5.98 -12.44
CA GLU A 90 3.21 5.14 -13.14
C GLU A 90 2.93 3.89 -12.33
N ILE A 91 1.74 3.34 -12.51
CA ILE A 91 1.38 2.02 -11.99
C ILE A 91 1.03 1.21 -13.23
N MET A 92 1.92 0.29 -13.59
CA MET A 92 1.93 -0.34 -14.91
C MET A 92 0.64 -1.09 -15.25
N GLN A 93 0.13 -1.87 -14.31
CA GLN A 93 -1.04 -2.72 -14.57
C GLN A 93 -2.34 -1.95 -14.63
N ALA A 94 -2.37 -0.77 -14.07
CA ALA A 94 -3.59 0.02 -13.93
C ALA A 94 -3.68 1.18 -14.91
N HIS A 95 -2.64 1.43 -15.69
CA HIS A 95 -2.55 2.57 -16.61
C HIS A 95 -2.85 3.90 -15.92
N ALA A 96 -2.36 4.05 -14.68
CA ALA A 96 -2.57 5.26 -13.91
C ALA A 96 -1.82 6.43 -14.54
N GLU A 97 -2.41 7.62 -14.43
CA GLU A 97 -1.84 8.82 -15.02
C GLU A 97 -0.54 9.25 -14.37
N ASN A 98 0.32 9.78 -15.19
CA ASN A 98 1.58 10.37 -14.76
C ASN A 98 1.40 11.86 -14.54
N PHE A 99 2.04 12.39 -13.51
CA PHE A 99 2.05 13.81 -13.23
C PHE A 99 3.48 14.32 -13.20
N ALA A 100 3.64 15.55 -13.68
CA ALA A 100 4.91 16.24 -13.56
C ALA A 100 5.09 16.65 -12.09
N CYS A 101 5.95 15.94 -11.38
CA CYS A 101 6.24 16.19 -9.98
C CYS A 101 7.58 16.87 -9.85
N LYS A 102 7.73 17.75 -8.85
CA LYS A 102 8.94 18.53 -8.67
C LYS A 102 10.06 17.78 -7.99
N SER A 103 9.74 16.66 -7.33
CA SER A 103 10.73 15.85 -6.66
C SER A 103 10.34 14.39 -6.73
N ARG A 104 11.32 13.51 -6.52
CA ARG A 104 11.08 12.08 -6.43
C ARG A 104 10.12 11.76 -5.29
N LYS A 105 10.30 12.42 -4.15
CA LYS A 105 9.45 12.19 -2.99
C LYS A 105 8.00 12.56 -3.26
N GLU A 106 7.77 13.65 -3.97
CA GLU A 106 6.42 14.05 -4.36
C GLU A 106 5.80 13.00 -5.29
N ALA A 107 6.56 12.51 -6.27
CA ALA A 107 6.10 11.45 -7.17
C ALA A 107 5.75 10.17 -6.40
N GLU A 108 6.57 9.79 -5.42
CA GLU A 108 6.32 8.64 -4.58
C GLU A 108 5.02 8.78 -3.79
N LEU A 109 4.77 9.96 -3.22
CA LEU A 109 3.56 10.22 -2.44
C LEU A 109 2.30 10.14 -3.31
N PHE A 110 2.34 10.71 -4.50
CA PHE A 110 1.22 10.62 -5.43
C PHE A 110 0.97 9.17 -5.89
N ALA A 111 2.05 8.44 -6.17
CA ALA A 111 1.95 7.05 -6.59
C ALA A 111 1.36 6.18 -5.48
N ILE A 112 1.79 6.39 -4.24
CA ILE A 112 1.27 5.67 -3.08
C ILE A 112 -0.23 5.93 -2.91
N ALA A 113 -0.66 7.18 -3.00
CA ALA A 113 -2.07 7.52 -2.89
C ALA A 113 -2.90 6.85 -3.99
N ALA A 114 -2.41 6.86 -5.21
CA ALA A 114 -3.07 6.20 -6.33
C ALA A 114 -3.13 4.68 -6.14
N ALA A 115 -2.06 4.08 -5.62
CA ALA A 115 -2.02 2.65 -5.37
C ALA A 115 -3.00 2.22 -4.28
N PHE A 116 -3.13 3.01 -3.20
CA PHE A 116 -4.16 2.75 -2.18
C PHE A 116 -5.55 2.73 -2.79
N LYS A 117 -5.86 3.73 -3.59
CA LYS A 117 -7.15 3.82 -4.26
C LYS A 117 -7.42 2.62 -5.16
N LEU A 118 -6.44 2.26 -5.97
CA LEU A 118 -6.56 1.13 -6.90
C LEU A 118 -6.71 -0.19 -6.16
N LEU A 119 -5.97 -0.38 -5.07
CA LEU A 119 -6.10 -1.59 -4.25
C LEU A 119 -7.49 -1.65 -3.62
N GLN A 120 -7.99 -0.54 -3.10
CA GLN A 120 -9.34 -0.47 -2.56
C GLN A 120 -10.38 -0.86 -3.60
N GLU A 121 -10.25 -0.35 -4.81
CA GLU A 121 -11.18 -0.65 -5.92
C GLU A 121 -11.11 -2.11 -6.35
N LYS A 122 -9.94 -2.74 -6.28
CA LYS A 122 -9.80 -4.17 -6.58
C LYS A 122 -10.55 -5.04 -5.59
N ILE A 123 -10.60 -4.62 -4.34
CA ILE A 123 -11.24 -5.38 -3.27
C ILE A 123 -12.74 -5.09 -3.19
N ALA A 124 -13.12 -3.82 -3.30
CA ALA A 124 -14.50 -3.37 -3.15
C ALA A 124 -15.50 -4.04 -4.11
N PRO A 125 -15.20 -4.23 -5.41
CA PRO A 125 -16.15 -4.92 -6.30
C PRO A 125 -16.43 -6.35 -5.90
N ILE A 126 -15.51 -7.00 -5.21
CA ILE A 126 -15.69 -8.37 -4.73
C ILE A 126 -16.70 -8.40 -3.56
N GLU A 127 -16.68 -7.35 -2.74
CA GLU A 127 -17.55 -7.26 -1.57
C GLU A 127 -18.95 -6.76 -1.87
N PHE A 128 -19.12 -6.01 -2.97
CA PHE A 128 -20.38 -5.39 -3.30
C PHE A 128 -20.95 -5.80 -4.68
N PRO A 129 -20.78 -7.05 -5.13
CA PRO A 129 -21.28 -7.44 -6.45
C PRO A 129 -22.80 -7.39 -6.54
N ASN A 130 -23.49 -7.61 -5.44
CA ASN A 130 -24.96 -7.67 -5.41
C ASN A 130 -25.62 -6.31 -5.62
N ILE A 131 -24.94 -5.23 -5.30
CA ILE A 131 -25.50 -3.90 -5.43
C ILE A 131 -25.72 -3.54 -6.90
N GLU A 132 -24.74 -3.87 -7.73
CA GLU A 132 -24.84 -3.62 -9.17
C GLU A 132 -25.89 -4.52 -9.81
N ASP A 133 -25.94 -5.77 -9.40
CA ASP A 133 -26.93 -6.73 -9.90
C ASP A 133 -28.34 -6.28 -9.57
N GLU A 134 -28.56 -5.78 -8.36
CA GLU A 134 -29.87 -5.26 -7.97
C GLU A 134 -30.28 -4.06 -8.80
N ALA A 135 -29.34 -3.17 -9.10
CA ALA A 135 -29.62 -2.00 -9.93
C ALA A 135 -30.01 -2.40 -11.34
N VAL A 136 -29.37 -3.42 -11.87
CA VAL A 136 -29.68 -3.93 -13.22
C VAL A 136 -31.05 -4.61 -13.24
N ILE A 137 -31.37 -5.37 -12.22
CA ILE A 137 -32.63 -6.11 -12.13
C ILE A 137 -33.83 -5.17 -12.01
N ASN A 138 -33.64 -4.03 -11.36
CA ASN A 138 -34.71 -3.07 -11.15
C ASN A 138 -35.08 -2.26 -12.40
N ASP A 139 -34.30 -2.38 -13.42
CA ASP A 139 -34.59 -1.74 -14.69
C ASP A 139 -35.56 -2.59 -15.52
#